data_bf2fcde0be0aa0a6a4a63f03dd65d95b
#
_entry.id   bf2fcde0be0aa0a6a4a63f03dd65d95b
#
_cell.length_a   1.000
_cell.length_b   1.000
_cell.length_c   1.000
_cell.angle_alpha   90.00
_cell.angle_beta   90.00
_cell.angle_gamma   90.00
#
_symmetry.space_group_name_H-M   'P 1'
#
loop_
_entity.id
_entity.type
_entity.pdbx_description
1 polymer ?
#
loop_
_entity_poly.entity_id
_entity_poly.type
_entity_poly.pdbx_seq_one_letter_code
_entity_poly.pdbx_strand_id
1 'polypeptide(L)'
;MLDIDGNLILHQNVTSGLPDDLEDLIYSTLHSTEYSDKNPKSFSITQNYPNPFNPKTVIRYNVPITSQVNITIYNVKGEIITNLVNQYQMAGSRFVNWNATNSTGQTVPAGVYLYKIVAGDFTQTKKMMLLK
;
A
#
# COMPACT_ATOMS: atom_id res chain seq x y z
N MET A 1 -1.88 33.88 27.41
CA MET A 1 -1.66 34.60 26.75
C MET A 1 -1.06 34.78 26.96
N LEU A 2 -1.73 33.97 27.11
CA LEU A 2 -1.47 34.45 26.89
C LEU A 2 -1.03 34.54 26.96
N ASP A 3 -1.29 34.11 27.40
CA ASP A 3 -1.19 34.69 27.24
C ASP A 3 -0.74 34.87 27.42
N ILE A 4 -0.89 35.08 27.96
CA ILE A 4 -0.63 35.75 27.73
C ILE A 4 -0.16 35.48 27.81
N ASP A 5 -0.67 35.05 28.00
CA ASP A 5 -0.45 35.26 27.72
C ASP A 5 -0.02 34.73 27.64
N GLY A 6 -0.70 34.61 28.35
CA GLY A 6 -0.39 34.58 27.60
C GLY A 6 -0.12 33.89 27.63
N ASN A 7 -0.15 33.55 27.81
CA ASN A 7 -0.13 33.67 27.54
C ASN A 7 0.03 33.24 27.67
N LEU A 8 -0.18 32.72 27.77
CA LEU A 8 -0.16 32.83 27.39
C LEU A 8 -0.12 32.38 27.37
N ILE A 9 -0.45 32.25 27.97
CA ILE A 9 -0.49 32.38 27.56
C ILE A 9 -0.45 31.81 27.47
N LEU A 10 -0.70 31.50 27.88
CA LEU A 10 -0.72 31.56 27.39
C LEU A 10 -0.78 31.10 27.21
N HIS A 11 -1.35 30.36 27.38
CA HIS A 11 -1.50 30.52 26.84
C HIS A 11 -1.39 30.04 26.71
N GLN A 12 -1.48 29.84 27.33
CA GLN A 12 -1.52 30.06 26.90
C GLN A 12 -1.37 29.62 26.58
N ASN A 13 -1.65 29.52 27.65
CA ASN A 13 -1.63 29.72 27.11
C ASN A 13 -1.46 29.26 27.08
N VAL A 14 -1.71 28.54 27.22
CA VAL A 14 -1.57 28.75 26.62
C VAL A 14 -1.64 28.22 26.38
N THR A 15 -1.97 28.12 26.84
CA THR A 15 -2.09 28.18 26.08
C THR A 15 -2.01 27.71 25.74
N SER A 16 -2.23 27.34 26.20
CA SER A 16 -2.27 27.58 25.45
C SER A 16 -1.95 27.19 25.08
N GLY A 17 -2.20 26.99 25.52
CA GLY A 17 -1.86 27.14 24.41
C GLY A 17 -1.59 26.55 24.10
N LEU A 18 -1.84 25.56 23.47
CA LEU A 18 -1.49 25.69 22.65
C LEU A 18 -1.65 25.37 21.97
N PRO A 19 -1.76 24.77 21.93
CA PRO A 19 -1.64 24.82 20.99
C PRO A 19 -1.63 24.43 20.44
N ASP A 20 -1.84 23.91 20.03
CA ASP A 20 -1.66 23.89 19.21
C ASP A 20 -1.13 23.57 18.89
N ASP A 21 -0.98 23.29 18.99
CA ASP A 21 -0.17 23.14 18.58
C ASP A 21 0.06 22.69 19.14
N LEU A 22 -0.09 22.62 19.65
CA LEU A 22 0.44 22.33 20.00
C LEU A 22 -0.09 21.73 20.15
N GLU A 23 -0.32 21.43 20.22
CA GLU A 23 -0.44 21.02 20.09
C GLU A 23 -0.37 20.58 19.44
N ASP A 24 -0.10 20.36 19.14
CA ASP A 24 0.37 19.92 18.51
C ASP A 24 1.16 19.68 18.54
N LEU A 25 1.58 19.58 18.72
CA LEU A 25 2.60 19.18 18.88
C LEU A 25 2.66 18.65 19.61
N ILE A 26 2.53 18.58 20.12
CA ILE A 26 2.75 17.93 20.64
C ILE A 26 2.16 17.33 20.68
N TYR A 27 2.14 17.10 20.76
CA TYR A 27 1.93 16.49 20.55
C TYR A 27 2.30 16.10 20.00
N SER A 28 2.85 15.97 19.67
CA SER A 28 3.60 15.51 19.21
C SER A 28 4.32 15.26 19.55
N THR A 29 4.65 15.28 20.01
CA THR A 29 5.36 14.83 20.35
C THR A 29 5.27 14.27 20.96
N LEU A 30 5.09 13.98 21.28
CA LEU A 30 4.98 13.30 21.54
C LEU A 30 4.49 12.68 21.33
N HIS A 31 4.35 12.43 21.05
CA HIS A 31 4.15 11.71 20.61
C HIS A 31 4.51 11.39 20.02
N SER A 32 5.01 11.48 20.05
CA SER A 32 5.55 11.07 19.45
C SER A 32 6.04 10.51 19.23
N THR A 33 6.17 10.32 19.59
CA THR A 33 6.68 9.65 19.34
C THR A 33 6.78 9.26 18.76
N GLU A 34 7.50 9.77 19.37
CA GLU A 34 7.53 9.19 18.40
C GLU A 34 7.25 7.80 18.10
N TYR A 35 6.37 7.44 18.26
CA TYR A 35 5.89 6.18 17.80
C TYR A 35 5.87 6.14 16.29
N SER A 36 6.52 5.16 15.74
CA SER A 36 6.56 4.96 14.30
C SER A 36 5.39 4.08 13.90
N ASP A 37 4.51 4.61 13.07
CA ASP A 37 3.45 3.82 12.49
C ASP A 37 4.03 3.02 11.34
N LYS A 38 4.13 1.70 11.50
CA LYS A 38 4.71 0.82 10.51
C LYS A 38 3.75 0.42 9.40
N ASN A 39 2.48 0.72 9.55
CA ASN A 39 1.50 0.39 8.54
C ASN A 39 1.52 1.43 7.41
N PRO A 40 1.32 0.97 6.17
CA PRO A 40 1.18 1.90 5.04
C PRO A 40 0.03 2.85 5.27
N LYS A 41 0.13 4.04 4.71
CA LYS A 41 -0.90 5.07 4.84
C LYS A 41 -1.93 5.03 3.72
N SER A 42 -1.66 4.31 2.65
CA SER A 42 -2.57 4.20 1.53
C SER A 42 -2.38 2.86 0.83
N PHE A 43 -3.39 2.46 0.09
CA PHE A 43 -3.25 1.32 -0.82
C PHE A 43 -2.29 1.70 -1.93
N SER A 44 -1.44 0.77 -2.32
CA SER A 44 -0.56 0.93 -3.47
C SER A 44 -0.11 -0.43 -3.97
N ILE A 45 0.29 -0.47 -5.23
CA ILE A 45 0.89 -1.64 -5.81
C ILE A 45 2.08 -1.16 -6.65
N THR A 46 3.20 -1.85 -6.53
CA THR A 46 4.42 -1.46 -7.24
C THR A 46 4.52 -2.18 -8.57
N GLN A 47 5.39 -1.69 -9.41
CA GLN A 47 5.80 -2.41 -10.60
C GLN A 47 6.44 -3.72 -10.16
N ASN A 48 6.06 -4.82 -10.79
CA ASN A 48 6.64 -6.13 -10.50
C ASN A 48 8.16 -6.08 -10.73
N TYR A 49 8.88 -6.88 -9.96
CA TYR A 49 10.32 -6.94 -10.09
C TYR A 49 10.77 -8.40 -9.99
N PRO A 50 11.62 -8.86 -10.89
CA PRO A 50 12.13 -8.17 -12.08
C PRO A 50 11.06 -7.96 -13.14
N ASN A 51 11.30 -6.98 -14.01
CA ASN A 51 10.45 -6.69 -15.16
C ASN A 51 11.32 -6.09 -16.28
N PRO A 52 11.52 -6.75 -17.39
CA PRO A 52 10.94 -8.06 -17.75
C PRO A 52 11.43 -9.18 -16.85
N PHE A 53 10.66 -10.26 -16.78
CA PHE A 53 10.97 -11.37 -15.88
C PHE A 53 11.01 -12.71 -16.62
N ASN A 54 11.69 -13.69 -16.00
CA ASN A 54 11.86 -15.03 -16.60
C ASN A 54 12.23 -16.04 -15.53
N PRO A 55 11.36 -16.92 -15.13
CA PRO A 55 9.90 -16.87 -15.27
C PRO A 55 9.22 -16.32 -14.03
N LYS A 56 9.98 -15.87 -13.02
CA LYS A 56 9.43 -15.47 -11.72
C LYS A 56 9.51 -13.98 -11.54
N THR A 57 8.50 -13.44 -10.92
CA THR A 57 8.48 -12.03 -10.54
C THR A 57 7.76 -11.88 -9.22
N VAL A 58 7.99 -10.75 -8.55
CA VAL A 58 7.37 -10.42 -7.28
C VAL A 58 6.57 -9.14 -7.47
N ILE A 59 5.34 -9.16 -6.97
CA ILE A 59 4.46 -8.00 -6.94
C ILE A 59 4.32 -7.60 -5.49
N ARG A 60 4.72 -6.36 -5.16
CA ARG A 60 4.60 -5.83 -3.80
C ARG A 60 3.44 -4.85 -3.75
N TYR A 61 2.74 -4.88 -2.64
CA TYR A 61 1.59 -3.98 -2.46
C TYR A 61 1.42 -3.64 -0.98
N ASN A 62 0.75 -2.54 -0.74
CA ASN A 62 0.52 -2.03 0.60
C ASN A 62 -0.96 -1.99 0.92
N VAL A 63 -1.30 -2.44 2.13
CA VAL A 63 -2.67 -2.45 2.62
C VAL A 63 -2.69 -1.59 3.88
N PRO A 64 -3.38 -0.43 3.87
CA PRO A 64 -3.38 0.46 5.04
C PRO A 64 -4.35 0.01 6.13
N ILE A 65 -5.34 -0.76 5.78
CA ILE A 65 -6.38 -1.23 6.71
C ILE A 65 -6.81 -2.61 6.25
N THR A 66 -7.15 -3.49 7.18
CA THR A 66 -7.63 -4.84 6.85
C THR A 66 -8.70 -4.76 5.77
N SER A 67 -8.49 -5.47 4.67
CA SER A 67 -9.34 -5.39 3.49
C SER A 67 -9.36 -6.71 2.75
N GLN A 68 -10.43 -6.92 2.00
CA GLN A 68 -10.47 -8.00 1.02
C GLN A 68 -9.56 -7.59 -0.14
N VAL A 69 -8.53 -8.39 -0.41
CA VAL A 69 -7.56 -8.11 -1.47
C VAL A 69 -7.70 -9.14 -2.56
N ASN A 70 -7.74 -8.69 -3.78
CA ASN A 70 -7.83 -9.54 -4.97
C ASN A 70 -6.79 -9.07 -5.98
N ILE A 71 -5.89 -9.96 -6.37
CA ILE A 71 -4.89 -9.68 -7.40
C ILE A 71 -5.03 -10.73 -8.48
N THR A 72 -5.33 -10.30 -9.68
CA THR A 72 -5.61 -11.18 -10.82
C THR A 72 -4.69 -10.83 -11.98
N ILE A 73 -4.22 -11.87 -12.66
CA ILE A 73 -3.39 -11.74 -13.85
C ILE A 73 -4.26 -11.93 -15.08
N TYR A 74 -4.07 -11.05 -16.06
CA TYR A 74 -4.80 -11.10 -17.35
C TYR A 74 -3.80 -11.10 -18.49
N ASN A 75 -4.21 -11.65 -19.62
CA ASN A 75 -3.47 -11.45 -20.87
C ASN A 75 -3.93 -10.14 -21.53
N VAL A 76 -3.35 -9.81 -22.69
CA VAL A 76 -3.67 -8.55 -23.37
C VAL A 76 -5.09 -8.53 -23.94
N LYS A 77 -5.72 -9.67 -24.04
CA LYS A 77 -7.13 -9.76 -24.49
C LYS A 77 -8.11 -9.53 -23.32
N GLY A 78 -7.60 -9.41 -22.09
CA GLY A 78 -8.44 -9.27 -20.93
C GLY A 78 -8.92 -10.58 -20.34
N GLU A 79 -8.40 -11.69 -20.80
CA GLU A 79 -8.76 -13.01 -20.26
C GLU A 79 -7.99 -13.28 -18.98
N ILE A 80 -8.67 -13.85 -17.99
CA ILE A 80 -8.05 -14.19 -16.71
C ILE A 80 -7.09 -15.35 -16.89
N ILE A 81 -5.85 -15.13 -16.50
CA ILE A 81 -4.83 -16.17 -16.51
C ILE A 81 -4.83 -16.91 -15.18
N THR A 82 -4.78 -16.18 -14.08
CA THR A 82 -4.82 -16.77 -12.76
C THR A 82 -5.16 -15.69 -11.73
N ASN A 83 -5.62 -16.12 -10.57
CA ASN A 83 -5.87 -15.26 -9.44
C ASN A 83 -4.82 -15.55 -8.37
N LEU A 84 -3.98 -14.58 -8.06
CA LEU A 84 -2.86 -14.76 -7.14
C LEU A 84 -3.28 -14.58 -5.68
N VAL A 85 -4.17 -13.64 -5.43
CA VAL A 85 -4.62 -13.32 -4.08
C VAL A 85 -6.12 -13.09 -4.12
N ASN A 86 -6.83 -13.71 -3.19
CA ASN A 86 -8.27 -13.50 -3.05
C ASN A 86 -8.64 -13.83 -1.60
N GLN A 87 -8.36 -12.91 -0.70
CA GLN A 87 -8.61 -13.12 0.72
C GLN A 87 -8.55 -11.83 1.49
N TYR A 88 -9.09 -11.83 2.70
CA TYR A 88 -8.88 -10.74 3.63
C TYR A 88 -7.43 -10.73 4.09
N GLN A 89 -6.84 -9.56 4.10
CA GLN A 89 -5.46 -9.36 4.57
C GLN A 89 -5.40 -8.19 5.52
N MET A 90 -4.61 -8.38 6.57
CA MET A 90 -4.38 -7.34 7.57
C MET A 90 -3.51 -6.24 6.99
N ALA A 91 -3.61 -5.06 7.59
CA ALA A 91 -2.77 -3.92 7.20
C ALA A 91 -1.29 -4.31 7.21
N GLY A 92 -0.55 -3.80 6.25
CA GLY A 92 0.87 -4.05 6.16
C GLY A 92 1.40 -3.99 4.74
N SER A 93 2.71 -4.13 4.62
CA SER A 93 3.40 -4.29 3.35
C SER A 93 3.43 -5.77 3.01
N ARG A 94 3.01 -6.10 1.80
CA ARG A 94 2.84 -7.49 1.39
C ARG A 94 3.42 -7.73 0.02
N PHE A 95 3.58 -8.99 -0.30
CA PHE A 95 4.04 -9.36 -1.65
C PHE A 95 3.44 -10.69 -2.05
N VAL A 96 3.44 -10.93 -3.36
CA VAL A 96 3.03 -12.21 -3.94
C VAL A 96 3.93 -12.50 -5.12
N ASN A 97 4.23 -13.78 -5.30
CA ASN A 97 5.06 -14.26 -6.40
C ASN A 97 4.19 -14.78 -7.53
N TRP A 98 4.66 -14.59 -8.75
CA TRP A 98 4.06 -15.25 -9.90
C TRP A 98 5.17 -15.92 -10.70
N ASN A 99 4.94 -17.16 -11.09
CA ASN A 99 5.92 -17.98 -11.80
C ASN A 99 5.49 -18.27 -13.23
N ALA A 100 4.69 -17.39 -13.82
CA ALA A 100 4.25 -17.47 -15.21
C ALA A 100 3.41 -18.72 -15.50
N THR A 101 2.53 -19.06 -14.56
CA THR A 101 1.61 -20.19 -14.74
C THR A 101 0.16 -19.71 -14.67
N ASN A 102 -0.71 -20.44 -15.33
CA ASN A 102 -2.15 -20.22 -15.25
C ASN A 102 -2.74 -20.93 -14.03
N SER A 103 -4.04 -20.86 -13.87
CA SER A 103 -4.72 -21.44 -12.70
C SER A 103 -4.63 -22.95 -12.61
N THR A 104 -4.29 -23.61 -13.70
CA THR A 104 -4.09 -25.08 -13.69
C THR A 104 -2.63 -25.48 -13.54
N GLY A 105 -1.74 -24.50 -13.36
CA GLY A 105 -0.32 -24.77 -13.17
C GLY A 105 0.50 -24.89 -14.45
N GLN A 106 -0.11 -24.63 -15.58
CA GLN A 106 0.58 -24.70 -16.87
C GLN A 106 1.30 -23.38 -17.15
N THR A 107 2.48 -23.47 -17.73
CA THR A 107 3.23 -22.25 -18.10
C THR A 107 2.51 -21.52 -19.22
N VAL A 108 2.60 -20.18 -19.18
CA VAL A 108 1.99 -19.33 -20.20
C VAL A 108 3.06 -18.80 -21.15
N PRO A 109 2.69 -18.42 -22.39
CA PRO A 109 3.68 -17.94 -23.34
C PRO A 109 4.29 -16.61 -22.95
N ALA A 110 5.47 -16.33 -23.49
CA ALA A 110 6.10 -15.03 -23.35
C ALA A 110 5.20 -13.95 -23.92
N GLY A 111 5.28 -12.77 -23.32
CA GLY A 111 4.49 -11.64 -23.81
C GLY A 111 4.11 -10.69 -22.70
N VAL A 112 3.17 -9.82 -23.01
CA VAL A 112 2.68 -8.81 -22.07
C VAL A 112 1.50 -9.36 -21.28
N TYR A 113 1.54 -9.14 -19.98
CA TYR A 113 0.46 -9.49 -19.05
C TYR A 113 0.10 -8.29 -18.21
N LEU A 114 -1.11 -8.30 -17.72
CA LEU A 114 -1.61 -7.24 -16.84
C LEU A 114 -1.90 -7.85 -15.48
N TYR A 115 -1.64 -7.11 -14.42
CA TYR A 115 -2.09 -7.52 -13.10
C TYR A 115 -2.90 -6.39 -12.48
N LYS A 116 -4.00 -6.78 -11.87
CA LYS A 116 -4.96 -5.83 -11.31
C LYS A 116 -5.19 -6.16 -9.86
N ILE A 117 -5.04 -5.15 -9.01
CA ILE A 117 -5.39 -5.27 -7.60
C ILE A 117 -6.73 -4.57 -7.36
N VAL A 118 -7.58 -5.23 -6.59
CA VAL A 118 -8.81 -4.66 -6.05
C VAL A 118 -8.77 -4.87 -4.55
N ALA A 119 -8.80 -3.79 -3.79
CA ALA A 119 -8.74 -3.84 -2.33
C ALA A 119 -9.61 -2.71 -1.78
N GLY A 120 -10.75 -3.09 -1.17
CA GLY A 120 -11.73 -2.09 -0.79
C GLY A 120 -12.18 -1.31 -2.02
N ASP A 121 -12.07 0.02 -1.94
CA ASP A 121 -12.40 0.90 -3.06
C ASP A 121 -11.23 1.17 -3.99
N PHE A 122 -10.06 0.63 -3.66
CA PHE A 122 -8.86 0.86 -4.44
C PHE A 122 -8.76 -0.17 -5.57
N THR A 123 -8.47 0.32 -6.77
CA THR A 123 -8.25 -0.52 -7.95
C THR A 123 -7.12 0.07 -8.76
N GLN A 124 -6.17 -0.77 -9.15
CA GLN A 124 -5.07 -0.36 -10.00
C GLN A 124 -4.62 -1.52 -10.86
N THR A 125 -4.25 -1.22 -12.11
CA THR A 125 -3.77 -2.21 -13.07
C THR A 125 -2.40 -1.78 -13.55
N LYS A 126 -1.48 -2.73 -13.65
CA LYS A 126 -0.15 -2.51 -14.17
C LYS A 126 0.19 -3.57 -15.20
N LYS A 127 1.19 -3.25 -15.99
CA LYS A 127 1.63 -4.09 -17.10
C LYS A 127 3.00 -4.70 -16.77
N MET A 128 3.22 -5.92 -17.21
CA MET A 128 4.50 -6.60 -17.04
C MET A 128 4.83 -7.41 -18.28
N MET A 129 6.10 -7.75 -18.44
CA MET A 129 6.56 -8.49 -19.61
C MET A 129 7.27 -9.76 -19.20
N LEU A 130 6.81 -10.87 -19.74
CA LEU A 130 7.40 -12.19 -19.52
C LEU A 130 8.30 -12.52 -20.69
N LEU A 131 9.56 -12.81 -20.38
CA LEU A 131 10.53 -13.34 -21.35
C LEU A 131 10.67 -14.84 -21.18
N LYS A 132 11.13 -15.49 -22.21
CA LYS A 132 11.44 -16.90 -22.14
C LYS A 132 12.84 -17.20 -22.62
#